data_d31db5bbdbce00a470fb048ad8006f70
#
_entry.id   d31db5bbdbce00a470fb048ad8006f70
#
_cell.length_a   1.000
_cell.length_b   1.000
_cell.length_c   1.000
_cell.angle_alpha   90.00
_cell.angle_beta   90.00
_cell.angle_gamma   90.00
#
_symmetry.space_group_name_H-M   'P 1'
#
loop_
_entity.id
_entity.type
_entity.pdbx_description
1 polymer ?
#
loop_
_entity_poly.entity_id
_entity_poly.type
_entity_poly.pdbx_seq_one_letter_code
_entity_poly.pdbx_strand_id
1 'polypeptide(L)'
;MKSTDGVYLPYNMGLMMGNYGYNRYAFHGWTYTYYNRDKTIPNLGYTYYGYDKYKKGYKYALSGIKDSWPTSDIDVVNSSYGIYSKDERFVAYYMSISGHLEYNFSGGNAMSTKNKDLVKNVKANNNIKAYIASQIEFDRSLEILMSDLERDGLLDDTVIVISADHYPYGLSNDDIRSYVDWMKDDNFDLYKNNLIIY
;
A
#
# COMPACT_ATOMS: atom_id res chain seq x y z
N MET A 1 -12.06 -1.20 14.60
CA MET A 1 -11.69 0.20 14.28
C MET A 1 -12.97 1.03 14.25
N LYS A 2 -13.01 2.16 14.95
CA LYS A 2 -14.19 3.05 14.88
C LYS A 2 -14.20 3.70 13.49
N SER A 3 -15.35 3.71 12.83
CA SER A 3 -15.51 4.38 11.54
C SER A 3 -15.43 5.89 11.71
N THR A 4 -14.77 6.59 10.78
CA THR A 4 -14.81 8.06 10.67
C THR A 4 -15.96 8.53 9.79
N ASP A 5 -16.89 7.62 9.43
CA ASP A 5 -18.09 7.95 8.68
C ASP A 5 -18.89 9.04 9.41
N GLY A 6 -19.19 10.14 8.71
CA GLY A 6 -19.88 11.29 9.28
C GLY A 6 -19.07 12.18 10.23
N VAL A 7 -17.77 11.89 10.46
CA VAL A 7 -16.90 12.75 11.27
C VAL A 7 -16.23 13.79 10.38
N TYR A 8 -16.43 15.08 10.68
CA TYR A 8 -15.75 16.15 9.95
C TYR A 8 -14.28 16.29 10.40
N LEU A 9 -13.35 16.11 9.46
CA LEU A 9 -11.90 16.12 9.67
C LEU A 9 -11.24 17.15 8.75
N PRO A 10 -11.38 18.47 8.99
CA PRO A 10 -11.03 19.52 8.03
C PRO A 10 -9.53 19.61 7.69
N TYR A 11 -8.68 19.15 8.58
CA TYR A 11 -7.22 19.24 8.43
C TYR A 11 -6.57 17.96 7.86
N ASN A 12 -7.36 17.03 7.32
CA ASN A 12 -6.78 15.92 6.59
C ASN A 12 -6.34 16.35 5.18
N MET A 13 -5.35 15.64 4.63
CA MET A 13 -4.72 15.98 3.36
C MET A 13 -5.74 16.02 2.20
N GLY A 14 -6.68 15.07 2.15
CA GLY A 14 -7.67 15.01 1.06
C GLY A 14 -8.53 16.26 1.00
N LEU A 15 -9.09 16.72 2.12
CA LEU A 15 -9.91 17.94 2.15
C LEU A 15 -9.05 19.19 1.92
N MET A 16 -7.88 19.28 2.55
CA MET A 16 -7.00 20.44 2.39
C MET A 16 -6.56 20.63 0.93
N MET A 17 -6.09 19.58 0.28
CA MET A 17 -5.64 19.66 -1.12
C MET A 17 -6.77 20.00 -2.09
N GLY A 18 -8.01 19.59 -1.75
CA GLY A 18 -9.20 19.99 -2.51
C GLY A 18 -9.43 21.51 -2.56
N ASN A 19 -9.09 22.22 -1.47
CA ASN A 19 -9.19 23.68 -1.42
C ASN A 19 -8.17 24.37 -2.34
N TYR A 20 -7.13 23.66 -2.76
CA TYR A 20 -6.12 24.13 -3.70
C TYR A 20 -6.34 23.62 -5.14
N GLY A 21 -7.51 23.05 -5.44
CA GLY A 21 -7.90 22.60 -6.76
C GLY A 21 -7.31 21.26 -7.21
N TYR A 22 -6.80 20.46 -6.30
CA TYR A 22 -6.31 19.13 -6.63
C TYR A 22 -7.46 18.12 -6.76
N ASN A 23 -7.43 17.28 -7.77
CA ASN A 23 -8.19 16.04 -7.83
C ASN A 23 -7.59 15.03 -6.85
N ARG A 24 -8.44 14.29 -6.15
CA ARG A 24 -8.02 13.50 -4.98
C ARG A 24 -8.53 12.08 -5.08
N TYR A 25 -7.60 11.14 -5.13
CA TYR A 25 -7.86 9.73 -5.34
C TYR A 25 -7.24 8.89 -4.23
N ALA A 26 -7.92 7.83 -3.85
CA ALA A 26 -7.37 6.83 -2.95
C ALA A 26 -7.57 5.44 -3.55
N PHE A 27 -6.56 4.59 -3.43
CA PHE A 27 -6.50 3.27 -4.06
C PHE A 27 -6.14 2.19 -3.06
N HIS A 28 -6.83 1.03 -3.17
CA HIS A 28 -6.52 -0.13 -2.35
C HIS A 28 -6.90 -1.43 -3.08
N GLY A 29 -6.01 -2.41 -3.02
CA GLY A 29 -6.15 -3.68 -3.72
C GLY A 29 -7.11 -4.69 -3.09
N TRP A 30 -7.79 -4.39 -1.99
CA TRP A 30 -8.71 -5.30 -1.35
C TRP A 30 -10.16 -4.84 -1.44
N THR A 31 -11.07 -5.69 -0.95
CA THR A 31 -12.52 -5.43 -0.97
C THR A 31 -12.83 -4.02 -0.51
N TYR A 32 -13.49 -3.24 -1.36
CA TYR A 32 -13.76 -1.82 -1.12
C TYR A 32 -14.51 -1.52 0.19
N THR A 33 -15.35 -2.47 0.67
CA THR A 33 -16.10 -2.34 1.93
C THR A 33 -15.29 -2.71 3.17
N TYR A 34 -14.06 -3.24 3.01
CA TYR A 34 -13.25 -3.69 4.13
C TYR A 34 -12.93 -2.50 5.07
N TYR A 35 -13.18 -2.68 6.38
CA TYR A 35 -13.11 -1.62 7.40
C TYR A 35 -13.96 -0.37 7.10
N ASN A 36 -15.05 -0.51 6.35
CA ASN A 36 -15.93 0.60 5.91
C ASN A 36 -15.15 1.69 5.13
N ARG A 37 -14.12 1.30 4.36
CA ARG A 37 -13.32 2.24 3.58
C ARG A 37 -14.12 2.97 2.51
N ASP A 38 -15.15 2.32 1.97
CA ASP A 38 -16.12 2.91 1.04
C ASP A 38 -16.89 4.11 1.63
N LYS A 39 -16.88 4.27 2.95
CA LYS A 39 -17.49 5.39 3.67
C LYS A 39 -16.43 6.33 4.27
N THR A 40 -15.42 5.75 4.91
CA THR A 40 -14.43 6.53 5.66
C THR A 40 -13.48 7.30 4.76
N ILE A 41 -13.02 6.73 3.64
CA ILE A 41 -12.09 7.40 2.74
C ILE A 41 -12.75 8.53 1.95
N PRO A 42 -13.98 8.39 1.40
CA PRO A 42 -14.72 9.53 0.84
C PRO A 42 -14.95 10.66 1.85
N ASN A 43 -15.20 10.34 3.13
CA ASN A 43 -15.33 11.36 4.19
C ASN A 43 -14.04 12.15 4.43
N LEU A 44 -12.88 11.60 4.08
CA LEU A 44 -11.59 12.31 4.07
C LEU A 44 -11.35 13.13 2.78
N GLY A 45 -12.32 13.19 1.88
CA GLY A 45 -12.29 14.01 0.68
C GLY A 45 -11.69 13.34 -0.56
N TYR A 46 -11.48 12.03 -0.55
CA TYR A 46 -10.97 11.28 -1.70
C TYR A 46 -12.07 10.58 -2.50
N THR A 47 -11.92 10.51 -3.81
CA THR A 47 -12.62 9.50 -4.60
C THR A 47 -11.91 8.17 -4.38
N TYR A 48 -12.60 7.21 -3.75
CA TYR A 48 -11.98 5.94 -3.36
C TYR A 48 -12.20 4.87 -4.41
N TYR A 49 -11.12 4.26 -4.85
CA TYR A 49 -11.09 3.11 -5.75
C TYR A 49 -10.62 1.86 -5.00
N GLY A 50 -11.41 0.81 -5.03
CA GLY A 50 -11.12 -0.46 -4.35
C GLY A 50 -11.44 -1.66 -5.22
N TYR A 51 -11.01 -2.85 -4.79
CA TYR A 51 -11.33 -4.09 -5.47
C TYR A 51 -12.78 -4.52 -5.18
N ASP A 52 -13.59 -4.72 -6.23
CA ASP A 52 -14.93 -5.30 -6.13
C ASP A 52 -14.87 -6.83 -6.25
N LYS A 53 -14.25 -7.47 -5.26
CA LYS A 53 -14.03 -8.92 -5.19
C LYS A 53 -15.30 -9.74 -5.43
N TYR A 54 -16.43 -9.26 -4.96
CA TYR A 54 -17.70 -9.97 -5.01
C TYR A 54 -18.61 -9.52 -6.16
N LYS A 55 -18.09 -8.70 -7.09
CA LYS A 55 -18.80 -8.19 -8.27
C LYS A 55 -20.17 -7.59 -7.94
N LYS A 56 -20.22 -6.77 -6.91
CA LYS A 56 -21.43 -6.08 -6.43
C LYS A 56 -21.75 -4.81 -7.20
N GLY A 57 -20.96 -4.47 -8.23
CA GLY A 57 -21.18 -3.30 -9.05
C GLY A 57 -20.71 -2.00 -8.41
N TYR A 58 -19.59 -2.05 -7.67
CA TYR A 58 -19.00 -0.83 -7.11
C TYR A 58 -18.59 0.13 -8.20
N LYS A 59 -19.09 1.38 -8.15
CA LYS A 59 -18.87 2.40 -9.19
C LYS A 59 -17.39 2.69 -9.45
N TYR A 60 -16.58 2.66 -8.38
CA TYR A 60 -15.15 2.94 -8.42
C TYR A 60 -14.33 1.66 -8.24
N ALA A 61 -14.73 0.57 -8.90
CA ALA A 61 -14.00 -0.68 -8.86
C ALA A 61 -12.71 -0.59 -9.68
N LEU A 62 -11.58 -1.00 -9.08
CA LEU A 62 -10.35 -1.25 -9.82
C LEU A 62 -10.52 -2.48 -10.70
N SER A 63 -10.21 -2.36 -11.98
CA SER A 63 -10.20 -3.46 -12.95
C SER A 63 -8.81 -4.11 -12.96
N GLY A 64 -8.74 -5.42 -13.30
CA GLY A 64 -7.45 -6.09 -13.46
C GLY A 64 -6.80 -6.61 -12.17
N ILE A 65 -7.40 -6.39 -11.00
CA ILE A 65 -6.93 -7.00 -9.76
C ILE A 65 -7.14 -8.51 -9.79
N LYS A 66 -6.06 -9.27 -9.70
CA LYS A 66 -6.10 -10.73 -9.59
C LYS A 66 -6.44 -11.14 -8.17
N ASP A 67 -7.46 -12.01 -8.03
CA ASP A 67 -7.89 -12.49 -6.71
C ASP A 67 -6.81 -13.39 -6.09
N SER A 68 -6.19 -12.90 -5.05
CA SER A 68 -5.19 -13.59 -4.23
C SER A 68 -5.16 -12.98 -2.83
N TRP A 69 -4.48 -13.62 -1.89
CA TRP A 69 -4.23 -13.00 -0.58
C TRP A 69 -2.73 -13.02 -0.26
N PRO A 70 -2.15 -11.85 0.02
CA PRO A 70 -2.65 -10.52 -0.37
C PRO A 70 -2.74 -10.37 -1.90
N THR A 71 -3.44 -9.34 -2.38
CA THR A 71 -3.40 -8.96 -3.80
C THR A 71 -2.11 -8.21 -4.11
N SER A 72 -1.79 -8.07 -5.40
CA SER A 72 -0.56 -7.41 -5.85
C SER A 72 -0.72 -5.90 -5.93
N ASP A 73 0.22 -5.14 -5.35
CA ASP A 73 0.28 -3.68 -5.52
C ASP A 73 0.66 -3.28 -6.96
N ILE A 74 1.33 -4.17 -7.71
CA ILE A 74 1.55 -4.00 -9.15
C ILE A 74 0.20 -3.91 -9.89
N ASP A 75 -0.75 -4.81 -9.57
CA ASP A 75 -2.07 -4.77 -10.18
C ASP A 75 -2.82 -3.47 -9.81
N VAL A 76 -2.63 -2.97 -8.57
CA VAL A 76 -3.23 -1.70 -8.12
C VAL A 76 -2.68 -0.51 -8.91
N VAL A 77 -1.35 -0.40 -9.04
CA VAL A 77 -0.71 0.69 -9.81
C VAL A 77 -1.16 0.64 -11.28
N ASN A 78 -1.06 -0.52 -11.92
CA ASN A 78 -1.46 -0.69 -13.33
C ASN A 78 -2.94 -0.35 -13.58
N SER A 79 -3.81 -0.62 -12.59
CA SER A 79 -5.25 -0.35 -12.71
C SER A 79 -5.62 1.10 -12.42
N SER A 80 -4.77 1.86 -11.74
CA SER A 80 -5.10 3.17 -11.18
C SER A 80 -4.37 4.33 -11.85
N TYR A 81 -3.16 4.15 -12.35
CA TYR A 81 -2.34 5.23 -12.88
C TYR A 81 -3.07 6.07 -13.94
N GLY A 82 -3.73 5.45 -14.90
CA GLY A 82 -4.49 6.12 -15.96
C GLY A 82 -5.75 6.87 -15.50
N ILE A 83 -6.13 6.74 -14.21
CA ILE A 83 -7.30 7.45 -13.65
C ILE A 83 -6.96 8.91 -13.36
N TYR A 84 -5.72 9.21 -12.97
CA TYR A 84 -5.31 10.55 -12.52
C TYR A 84 -4.15 11.16 -13.30
N SER A 85 -3.40 10.39 -14.07
CA SER A 85 -2.17 10.86 -14.74
C SER A 85 -2.40 11.95 -15.81
N LYS A 86 -3.66 12.21 -16.17
CA LYS A 86 -4.04 13.30 -17.11
C LYS A 86 -4.56 14.54 -16.42
N ASP A 87 -4.67 14.50 -15.09
CA ASP A 87 -5.10 15.66 -14.32
C ASP A 87 -3.95 16.68 -14.19
N GLU A 88 -4.28 17.97 -14.30
CA GLU A 88 -3.30 19.05 -14.08
C GLU A 88 -2.72 19.01 -12.67
N ARG A 89 -3.57 18.68 -11.68
CA ARG A 89 -3.20 18.57 -10.27
C ARG A 89 -3.89 17.37 -9.64
N PHE A 90 -3.11 16.50 -9.04
CA PHE A 90 -3.66 15.31 -8.38
C PHE A 90 -2.99 15.03 -7.03
N VAL A 91 -3.74 14.37 -6.16
CA VAL A 91 -3.25 13.62 -5.01
C VAL A 91 -3.71 12.19 -5.16
N ALA A 92 -2.77 11.25 -5.21
CA ALA A 92 -3.02 9.83 -5.28
C ALA A 92 -2.54 9.17 -3.98
N TYR A 93 -3.46 8.76 -3.12
CA TYR A 93 -3.18 8.05 -1.88
C TYR A 93 -3.26 6.54 -2.11
N TYR A 94 -2.14 5.86 -2.04
CA TYR A 94 -2.06 4.40 -2.15
C TYR A 94 -1.96 3.77 -0.77
N MET A 95 -2.90 2.91 -0.44
CA MET A 95 -2.80 2.01 0.69
C MET A 95 -2.36 0.65 0.17
N SER A 96 -1.08 0.34 0.31
CA SER A 96 -0.49 -0.91 -0.18
C SER A 96 -1.05 -2.13 0.55
N ILE A 97 -0.92 -3.31 -0.05
CA ILE A 97 -1.43 -4.55 0.50
C ILE A 97 -0.49 -5.74 0.30
N SER A 98 0.42 -5.71 -0.67
CA SER A 98 1.32 -6.84 -0.99
C SER A 98 2.13 -7.31 0.22
N GLY A 99 2.54 -6.38 1.10
CA GLY A 99 3.31 -6.63 2.31
C GLY A 99 2.51 -7.14 3.50
N HIS A 100 1.22 -7.48 3.33
CA HIS A 100 0.38 -7.96 4.43
C HIS A 100 0.81 -9.35 4.93
N LEU A 101 0.54 -9.67 6.22
CA LEU A 101 0.75 -11.01 6.78
C LEU A 101 -0.22 -12.05 6.12
N GLU A 102 0.08 -13.35 6.23
CA GLU A 102 1.11 -14.00 7.03
C GLU A 102 2.43 -14.08 6.24
N TYR A 103 3.56 -14.09 6.96
CA TYR A 103 4.88 -14.19 6.36
C TYR A 103 5.36 -15.63 6.36
N ASN A 104 4.91 -16.40 5.36
CA ASN A 104 5.32 -17.79 5.16
C ASN A 104 5.27 -18.18 3.67
N PHE A 105 5.87 -19.34 3.35
CA PHE A 105 5.86 -19.92 2.01
C PHE A 105 4.91 -21.11 1.86
N SER A 106 4.03 -21.33 2.83
CA SER A 106 3.09 -22.47 2.87
C SER A 106 1.72 -22.17 2.29
N GLY A 107 1.58 -21.06 1.56
CA GLY A 107 0.35 -20.68 0.85
C GLY A 107 -0.50 -19.61 1.53
N GLY A 108 -0.14 -19.15 2.72
CA GLY A 108 -0.86 -18.07 3.42
C GLY A 108 -0.58 -16.66 2.86
N ASN A 109 0.44 -16.53 1.96
CA ASN A 109 0.80 -15.26 1.35
C ASN A 109 1.22 -15.47 -0.11
N ALA A 110 0.38 -15.01 -1.02
CA ALA A 110 0.60 -15.15 -2.47
C ALA A 110 1.85 -14.38 -2.95
N MET A 111 2.12 -13.18 -2.38
CA MET A 111 3.25 -12.35 -2.81
C MET A 111 4.58 -12.89 -2.30
N SER A 112 4.61 -13.43 -1.06
CA SER A 112 5.77 -14.16 -0.56
C SER A 112 6.07 -15.39 -1.43
N THR A 113 5.07 -16.16 -1.77
CA THR A 113 5.21 -17.36 -2.61
C THR A 113 5.69 -17.00 -4.03
N LYS A 114 5.12 -15.96 -4.64
CA LYS A 114 5.49 -15.45 -5.97
C LYS A 114 6.97 -15.06 -6.06
N ASN A 115 7.48 -14.41 -5.03
CA ASN A 115 8.83 -13.85 -5.02
C ASN A 115 9.85 -14.71 -4.24
N LYS A 116 9.49 -15.95 -3.87
CA LYS A 116 10.30 -16.85 -3.04
C LYS A 116 11.74 -17.05 -3.54
N ASP A 117 11.91 -17.21 -4.85
CA ASP A 117 13.22 -17.48 -5.44
C ASP A 117 14.18 -16.28 -5.37
N LEU A 118 13.65 -15.06 -5.28
CA LEU A 118 14.44 -13.83 -5.19
C LEU A 118 15.15 -13.71 -3.83
N VAL A 119 14.59 -14.35 -2.80
CA VAL A 119 15.12 -14.29 -1.42
C VAL A 119 15.90 -15.54 -1.00
N LYS A 120 16.11 -16.51 -1.90
CA LYS A 120 16.78 -17.78 -1.59
C LYS A 120 18.15 -17.60 -0.94
N ASN A 121 18.92 -16.60 -1.37
CA ASN A 121 20.27 -16.30 -0.89
C ASN A 121 20.31 -15.36 0.32
N VAL A 122 19.17 -14.84 0.78
CA VAL A 122 19.10 -14.01 1.99
C VAL A 122 19.45 -14.85 3.20
N LYS A 123 20.39 -14.39 4.03
CA LYS A 123 20.81 -15.07 5.25
C LYS A 123 19.84 -14.74 6.39
N ALA A 124 18.66 -15.35 6.39
CA ALA A 124 17.62 -15.18 7.41
C ALA A 124 16.77 -16.45 7.53
N ASN A 125 15.93 -16.52 8.56
CA ASN A 125 14.94 -17.57 8.69
C ASN A 125 13.80 -17.42 7.64
N ASN A 126 12.93 -18.42 7.53
CA ASN A 126 11.89 -18.43 6.49
C ASN A 126 10.84 -17.33 6.67
N ASN A 127 10.52 -16.91 7.91
CA ASN A 127 9.55 -15.85 8.17
C ASN A 127 10.07 -14.50 7.66
N ILE A 128 11.31 -14.17 7.95
CA ILE A 128 12.00 -12.98 7.45
C ILE A 128 12.11 -13.02 5.92
N LYS A 129 12.52 -14.17 5.34
CA LYS A 129 12.55 -14.31 3.89
C LYS A 129 11.20 -14.08 3.25
N ALA A 130 10.13 -14.63 3.82
CA ALA A 130 8.78 -14.45 3.31
C ALA A 130 8.29 -13.01 3.43
N TYR A 131 8.64 -12.31 4.52
CA TYR A 131 8.41 -10.88 4.67
C TYR A 131 9.11 -10.08 3.57
N ILE A 132 10.42 -10.28 3.39
CA ILE A 132 11.19 -9.59 2.34
C ILE A 132 10.59 -9.89 0.94
N ALA A 133 10.23 -11.14 0.67
CA ALA A 133 9.62 -11.54 -0.60
C ALA A 133 8.29 -10.81 -0.87
N SER A 134 7.49 -10.57 0.16
CA SER A 134 6.25 -9.78 0.04
C SER A 134 6.52 -8.30 -0.24
N GLN A 135 7.57 -7.72 0.37
CA GLN A 135 7.96 -6.32 0.15
C GLN A 135 8.54 -6.08 -1.26
N ILE A 136 9.17 -7.08 -1.90
CA ILE A 136 9.63 -6.98 -3.29
C ILE A 136 8.47 -6.66 -4.24
N GLU A 137 7.27 -7.14 -3.97
CA GLU A 137 6.10 -6.80 -4.79
C GLU A 137 5.74 -5.33 -4.71
N PHE A 138 5.80 -4.76 -3.50
CA PHE A 138 5.60 -3.32 -3.28
C PHE A 138 6.70 -2.49 -3.96
N ASP A 139 7.97 -2.87 -3.79
CA ASP A 139 9.12 -2.21 -4.43
C ASP A 139 8.96 -2.15 -5.97
N ARG A 140 8.59 -3.26 -6.59
CA ARG A 140 8.31 -3.30 -8.04
C ARG A 140 7.10 -2.44 -8.45
N SER A 141 6.10 -2.31 -7.59
CA SER A 141 4.98 -1.42 -7.87
C SER A 141 5.41 0.05 -7.89
N LEU A 142 6.35 0.44 -7.03
CA LEU A 142 6.96 1.78 -7.04
C LEU A 142 7.83 2.00 -8.28
N GLU A 143 8.62 1.00 -8.68
CA GLU A 143 9.40 1.06 -9.93
C GLU A 143 8.49 1.36 -11.14
N ILE A 144 7.35 0.64 -11.25
CA ILE A 144 6.37 0.86 -12.32
C ILE A 144 5.77 2.25 -12.22
N LEU A 145 5.34 2.68 -11.03
CA LEU A 145 4.77 4.02 -10.84
C LEU A 145 5.73 5.12 -11.24
N MET A 146 6.98 5.03 -10.80
CA MET A 146 8.00 6.04 -11.14
C MET A 146 8.32 6.02 -12.63
N SER A 147 8.42 4.86 -13.26
CA SER A 147 8.64 4.73 -14.71
C SER A 147 7.48 5.32 -15.52
N ASP A 148 6.25 5.12 -15.06
CA ASP A 148 5.05 5.70 -15.70
C ASP A 148 5.02 7.22 -15.54
N LEU A 149 5.36 7.75 -14.36
CA LEU A 149 5.48 9.21 -14.13
C LEU A 149 6.59 9.83 -14.99
N GLU A 150 7.76 9.18 -15.09
CA GLU A 150 8.87 9.63 -15.93
C GLU A 150 8.48 9.64 -17.42
N ARG A 151 7.89 8.54 -17.91
CA ARG A 151 7.41 8.44 -19.31
C ARG A 151 6.46 9.55 -19.68
N ASP A 152 5.57 9.94 -18.78
CA ASP A 152 4.53 10.95 -19.01
C ASP A 152 5.01 12.38 -18.63
N GLY A 153 6.29 12.54 -18.22
CA GLY A 153 6.90 13.83 -17.87
C GLY A 153 6.38 14.45 -16.57
N LEU A 154 5.87 13.62 -15.65
CA LEU A 154 5.24 14.06 -14.40
C LEU A 154 6.17 13.86 -13.18
N LEU A 155 7.28 13.10 -13.32
CA LEU A 155 8.10 12.70 -12.17
C LEU A 155 8.73 13.90 -11.45
N ASP A 156 9.27 14.86 -12.19
CA ASP A 156 9.94 16.03 -11.62
C ASP A 156 8.98 17.00 -10.90
N ASP A 157 7.69 16.93 -11.23
CA ASP A 157 6.64 17.75 -10.60
C ASP A 157 5.81 16.96 -9.56
N THR A 158 6.22 15.71 -9.24
CA THR A 158 5.50 14.83 -8.32
C THR A 158 6.31 14.58 -7.07
N VAL A 159 5.74 14.89 -5.90
CA VAL A 159 6.32 14.49 -4.60
C VAL A 159 5.76 13.13 -4.21
N ILE A 160 6.65 12.15 -4.01
CA ILE A 160 6.29 10.81 -3.53
C ILE A 160 6.65 10.70 -2.05
N VAL A 161 5.65 10.42 -1.21
CA VAL A 161 5.83 10.25 0.24
C VAL A 161 5.48 8.83 0.62
N ILE A 162 6.43 8.12 1.25
CA ILE A 162 6.25 6.74 1.68
C ILE A 162 6.45 6.67 3.19
N SER A 163 5.46 6.13 3.89
CA SER A 163 5.53 5.80 5.31
C SER A 163 4.90 4.46 5.57
N ALA A 164 5.40 3.69 6.53
CA ALA A 164 4.68 2.51 6.99
C ALA A 164 3.47 2.93 7.83
N ASP A 165 2.43 2.12 7.82
CA ASP A 165 1.23 2.30 8.65
C ASP A 165 1.40 1.65 10.03
N HIS A 166 2.24 0.60 10.13
CA HIS A 166 2.58 -0.08 11.38
C HIS A 166 3.84 -0.94 11.21
N TYR A 167 4.37 -1.47 12.32
CA TYR A 167 5.43 -2.47 12.32
C TYR A 167 4.92 -3.84 11.81
N PRO A 168 5.81 -4.75 11.36
CA PRO A 168 5.42 -6.05 10.82
C PRO A 168 4.99 -7.03 11.93
N TYR A 169 3.85 -6.81 12.56
CA TYR A 169 3.33 -7.59 13.70
C TYR A 169 3.05 -9.06 13.39
N GLY A 170 3.15 -9.47 12.14
CA GLY A 170 3.14 -10.89 11.74
C GLY A 170 4.47 -11.62 11.92
N LEU A 171 5.54 -10.89 12.29
CA LEU A 171 6.82 -11.44 12.72
C LEU A 171 6.91 -11.44 14.25
N SER A 172 7.56 -12.45 14.83
CA SER A 172 7.91 -12.40 16.24
C SER A 172 9.06 -11.42 16.48
N ASN A 173 9.19 -10.90 17.72
CA ASN A 173 10.33 -10.05 18.07
C ASN A 173 11.67 -10.80 17.89
N ASP A 174 11.68 -12.11 18.12
CA ASP A 174 12.87 -12.94 17.91
C ASP A 174 13.22 -13.08 16.42
N ASP A 175 12.22 -13.20 15.53
CA ASP A 175 12.45 -13.14 14.09
C ASP A 175 13.13 -11.83 13.70
N ILE A 176 12.60 -10.69 14.15
CA ILE A 176 13.15 -9.36 13.83
C ILE A 176 14.58 -9.23 14.37
N ARG A 177 14.83 -9.56 15.65
CA ARG A 177 16.16 -9.49 16.26
C ARG A 177 17.18 -10.43 15.61
N SER A 178 16.72 -11.55 15.03
CA SER A 178 17.62 -12.46 14.31
C SER A 178 18.20 -11.88 13.02
N TYR A 179 17.57 -10.81 12.51
CA TYR A 179 17.93 -10.23 11.23
C TYR A 179 18.50 -8.80 11.34
N VAL A 180 18.07 -8.03 12.33
CA VAL A 180 18.52 -6.65 12.54
C VAL A 180 19.25 -6.51 13.88
N ASP A 181 20.28 -5.68 13.95
CA ASP A 181 21.10 -5.46 15.15
C ASP A 181 20.71 -4.19 15.93
N TRP A 182 19.90 -3.32 15.33
CA TRP A 182 19.49 -2.04 15.93
C TRP A 182 18.37 -2.16 16.96
N MET A 183 17.58 -3.25 16.94
CA MET A 183 16.45 -3.44 17.85
C MET A 183 16.94 -3.88 19.23
N LYS A 184 17.01 -2.95 20.17
CA LYS A 184 17.48 -3.17 21.57
C LYS A 184 16.31 -3.10 22.57
N ASP A 185 15.29 -2.30 22.30
CA ASP A 185 14.12 -2.09 23.16
C ASP A 185 12.83 -2.41 22.37
N ASP A 186 12.09 -3.41 22.83
CA ASP A 186 10.84 -3.85 22.20
C ASP A 186 9.72 -2.81 22.30
N ASN A 187 9.77 -1.93 23.30
CA ASN A 187 8.73 -0.92 23.52
C ASN A 187 8.97 0.35 22.69
N PHE A 188 10.17 0.53 22.14
CA PHE A 188 10.53 1.72 21.38
C PHE A 188 11.06 1.39 20.00
N ASP A 189 12.10 0.56 19.92
CA ASP A 189 12.77 0.28 18.64
C ASP A 189 11.85 -0.45 17.65
N LEU A 190 10.95 -1.32 18.15
CA LEU A 190 9.97 -2.03 17.31
C LEU A 190 9.10 -1.09 16.46
N TYR A 191 8.83 0.12 16.98
CA TYR A 191 7.97 1.11 16.32
C TYR A 191 8.74 2.14 15.50
N LYS A 192 10.08 2.03 15.43
CA LYS A 192 10.88 2.90 14.56
C LYS A 192 10.48 2.70 13.11
N ASN A 193 10.28 3.82 12.43
CA ASN A 193 9.84 3.84 11.05
C ASN A 193 10.56 4.95 10.29
N ASN A 194 10.71 4.78 8.99
CA ASN A 194 11.28 5.78 8.11
C ASN A 194 10.16 6.50 7.35
N LEU A 195 10.29 7.81 7.23
CA LEU A 195 9.56 8.61 6.26
C LEU A 195 10.51 8.86 5.07
N ILE A 196 10.08 8.45 3.88
CA ILE A 196 10.81 8.68 2.63
C ILE A 196 10.06 9.75 1.85
N ILE A 197 10.78 10.78 1.40
CA ILE A 197 10.25 11.84 0.54
C ILE A 197 11.18 11.90 -0.67
N TYR A 198 10.61 11.70 -1.84
CA TYR A 198 11.28 11.77 -3.14
C TYR A 198 10.73 12.95 -3.91
#